data_0a54e33dc7aea99d755ac7e8e18cb8aa
#
_entry.id   0a54e33dc7aea99d755ac7e8e18cb8aa
#
_cell.length_a   1.000
_cell.length_b   1.000
_cell.length_c   1.000
_cell.angle_alpha   90.00
_cell.angle_beta   90.00
_cell.angle_gamma   90.00
#
_symmetry.space_group_name_H-M   'P 1'
#
loop_
_entity.id
_entity.type
_entity.pdbx_description
1 polymer ?
#
loop_
_entity_poly.entity_id
_entity_poly.type
_entity_poly.pdbx_seq_one_letter_code
_entity_poly.pdbx_strand_id
1 'polypeptide(L)'
;MGVKNLKDQKNKRKVIISVLKILLLAAIIAGIPLYIFFFQKEWLSQFENFDDVVSYLQSYKWESVPIYILLQIIQIVISVIPGQVFQLAAGYLYTFFPALLLALTGAFLGTAISFYLAKLLGRDFVHMFFGKEKTHDYVQKLNSKRAYMIVFLIYLIPGIPKDVVSYAAGVSEMKFKPFILLSLTGRLPGMMGSIMIGSMWHKQEYFGMIILGAIAVIAFILCIVFRKKINAVLDKAYDKISS
;
A
#
# COMPACT_ATOMS: atom_id res chain seq x y z
N MET A 1 -44.52 11.54 29.20
CA MET A 1 -43.64 12.33 28.32
C MET A 1 -42.14 12.26 28.65
N GLY A 2 -41.72 12.01 29.89
CA GLY A 2 -40.30 12.02 30.34
C GLY A 2 -39.42 10.87 29.85
N VAL A 3 -39.93 9.66 29.72
CA VAL A 3 -39.10 8.46 29.42
C VAL A 3 -38.59 8.44 27.96
N LYS A 4 -39.34 9.00 27.03
CA LYS A 4 -38.94 9.09 25.59
C LYS A 4 -37.78 10.09 25.40
N ASN A 5 -37.78 11.16 26.19
CA ASN A 5 -36.74 12.20 26.14
C ASN A 5 -35.40 11.71 26.71
N LEU A 6 -35.41 10.88 27.74
CA LEU A 6 -34.21 10.27 28.35
C LEU A 6 -33.55 9.23 27.46
N LYS A 7 -34.33 8.44 26.70
CA LYS A 7 -33.82 7.48 25.70
C LYS A 7 -33.13 8.20 24.52
N ASP A 8 -33.71 9.28 24.08
CA ASP A 8 -33.19 10.09 22.96
C ASP A 8 -31.88 10.80 23.35
N GLN A 9 -31.78 11.35 24.56
CA GLN A 9 -30.56 11.94 25.09
C GLN A 9 -29.47 10.89 25.27
N LYS A 10 -29.77 9.68 25.73
CA LYS A 10 -28.83 8.58 25.90
C LYS A 10 -28.31 8.08 24.54
N ASN A 11 -29.16 8.04 23.52
CA ASN A 11 -28.72 7.70 22.15
C ASN A 11 -27.84 8.79 21.53
N LYS A 12 -28.18 10.06 21.66
CA LYS A 12 -27.38 11.19 21.18
C LYS A 12 -25.98 11.18 21.84
N ARG A 13 -25.90 10.95 23.16
CA ARG A 13 -24.61 10.84 23.89
C ARG A 13 -23.77 9.66 23.41
N LYS A 14 -24.36 8.50 23.14
CA LYS A 14 -23.66 7.34 22.56
C LYS A 14 -23.12 7.63 21.16
N VAL A 15 -23.90 8.28 20.30
CA VAL A 15 -23.48 8.68 18.97
C VAL A 15 -22.33 9.67 19.03
N ILE A 16 -22.42 10.70 19.88
CA ILE A 16 -21.36 11.69 20.07
C ILE A 16 -20.06 11.03 20.55
N ILE A 17 -20.14 10.13 21.54
CA ILE A 17 -18.96 9.41 22.04
C ILE A 17 -18.36 8.52 20.96
N SER A 18 -19.19 7.87 20.14
CA SER A 18 -18.70 7.04 19.02
C SER A 18 -18.03 7.89 17.95
N VAL A 19 -18.60 9.04 17.61
CA VAL A 19 -18.00 9.99 16.66
C VAL A 19 -16.69 10.54 17.21
N LEU A 20 -16.62 10.92 18.48
CA LEU A 20 -15.37 11.38 19.12
C LEU A 20 -14.28 10.30 19.13
N LYS A 21 -14.65 9.03 19.40
CA LYS A 21 -13.69 7.90 19.32
C LYS A 21 -13.16 7.70 17.89
N ILE A 22 -14.05 7.80 16.89
CA ILE A 22 -13.66 7.69 15.48
C ILE A 22 -12.77 8.86 15.07
N LEU A 23 -13.10 10.09 15.48
CA LEU A 23 -12.28 11.28 15.22
C LEU A 23 -10.92 11.19 15.91
N LEU A 24 -10.88 10.73 17.16
CA LEU A 24 -9.62 10.51 17.88
C LEU A 24 -8.76 9.44 17.20
N LEU A 25 -9.37 8.32 16.80
CA LEU A 25 -8.68 7.27 16.05
C LEU A 25 -8.15 7.78 14.71
N ALA A 26 -8.95 8.53 13.96
CA ALA A 26 -8.54 9.15 12.72
C ALA A 26 -7.42 10.17 12.93
N ALA A 27 -7.47 10.97 14.01
CA ALA A 27 -6.43 11.91 14.37
C ALA A 27 -5.11 11.21 14.73
N ILE A 28 -5.16 10.08 15.43
CA ILE A 28 -3.96 9.29 15.75
C ILE A 28 -3.39 8.66 14.47
N ILE A 29 -4.24 8.00 13.69
CA ILE A 29 -3.83 7.28 12.47
C ILE A 29 -3.32 8.25 11.38
N ALA A 30 -3.88 9.44 11.27
CA ALA A 30 -3.42 10.47 10.34
C ALA A 30 -2.34 11.37 10.94
N GLY A 31 -2.46 11.70 12.22
CA GLY A 31 -1.56 12.63 12.90
C GLY A 31 -0.15 12.07 13.07
N ILE A 32 -0.01 10.76 13.37
CA ILE A 32 1.30 10.14 13.51
C ILE A 32 2.09 10.16 12.18
N PRO A 33 1.54 9.68 11.04
CA PRO A 33 2.23 9.77 9.76
C PRO A 33 2.53 11.21 9.33
N LEU A 34 1.59 12.14 9.56
CA LEU A 34 1.80 13.55 9.29
C LEU A 34 2.93 14.15 10.13
N TYR A 35 2.93 13.87 11.43
CA TYR A 35 3.99 14.31 12.33
C TYR A 35 5.35 13.77 11.88
N ILE A 36 5.45 12.49 11.57
CA ILE A 36 6.67 11.87 11.05
C ILE A 36 7.09 12.54 9.74
N PHE A 37 6.17 12.75 8.82
CA PHE A 37 6.46 13.34 7.51
C PHE A 37 6.97 14.80 7.61
N PHE A 38 6.37 15.62 8.46
CA PHE A 38 6.73 17.04 8.56
C PHE A 38 7.88 17.31 9.52
N PHE A 39 8.00 16.55 10.60
CA PHE A 39 8.91 16.87 11.70
C PHE A 39 10.05 15.87 11.89
N GLN A 40 9.98 14.69 11.29
CA GLN A 40 10.96 13.61 11.47
C GLN A 40 11.62 13.19 10.14
N LYS A 41 11.99 14.17 9.31
CA LYS A 41 12.65 13.93 8.01
C LYS A 41 13.99 13.18 8.16
N GLU A 42 14.78 13.52 9.19
CA GLU A 42 16.04 12.85 9.49
C GLU A 42 15.83 11.38 9.87
N TRP A 43 14.75 11.07 10.63
CA TRP A 43 14.39 9.70 10.94
C TRP A 43 13.93 8.94 9.71
N LEU A 44 13.17 9.58 8.81
CA LEU A 44 12.73 8.98 7.54
C LEU A 44 13.90 8.68 6.61
N SER A 45 14.92 9.53 6.55
CA SER A 45 16.09 9.35 5.69
C SER A 45 16.91 8.11 6.07
N GLN A 46 16.85 7.65 7.31
CA GLN A 46 17.48 6.40 7.75
C GLN A 46 16.89 5.14 7.09
N PHE A 47 15.76 5.24 6.40
CA PHE A 47 15.10 4.11 5.74
C PHE A 47 15.11 4.23 4.20
N GLU A 48 15.89 5.14 3.65
CA GLU A 48 16.05 5.28 2.20
C GLU A 48 17.02 4.25 1.63
N ASN A 49 18.01 3.82 2.43
CA ASN A 49 19.07 2.90 2.01
C ASN A 49 18.87 1.50 2.58
N PHE A 50 19.31 0.50 1.83
CA PHE A 50 19.20 -0.91 2.20
C PHE A 50 19.98 -1.25 3.48
N ASP A 51 21.22 -0.80 3.57
CA ASP A 51 22.12 -1.12 4.71
C ASP A 51 21.61 -0.52 6.02
N ASP A 52 21.02 0.67 5.97
CA ASP A 52 20.45 1.34 7.13
C ASP A 52 19.22 0.56 7.65
N VAL A 53 18.32 0.12 6.77
CA VAL A 53 17.15 -0.69 7.13
C VAL A 53 17.57 -2.04 7.72
N VAL A 54 18.57 -2.70 7.11
CA VAL A 54 19.09 -3.98 7.61
C VAL A 54 19.69 -3.81 8.99
N SER A 55 20.57 -2.82 9.18
CA SER A 55 21.24 -2.52 10.44
C SER A 55 20.24 -2.18 11.54
N TYR A 56 19.24 -1.35 11.23
CA TYR A 56 18.18 -0.99 12.14
C TYR A 56 17.39 -2.22 12.61
N LEU A 57 16.94 -3.06 11.69
CA LEU A 57 16.17 -4.26 12.02
C LEU A 57 17.01 -5.30 12.78
N GLN A 58 18.30 -5.48 12.43
CA GLN A 58 19.19 -6.39 13.13
C GLN A 58 19.43 -6.01 14.59
N SER A 59 19.41 -4.72 14.91
CA SER A 59 19.60 -4.23 16.29
C SER A 59 18.52 -4.73 17.27
N TYR A 60 17.32 -5.06 16.75
CA TYR A 60 16.15 -5.50 17.55
C TYR A 60 15.98 -7.02 17.67
N LYS A 61 16.83 -7.82 17.04
CA LYS A 61 16.76 -9.31 17.15
C LYS A 61 15.34 -9.86 16.91
N TRP A 62 14.73 -10.47 17.94
CA TRP A 62 13.38 -11.06 17.87
C TRP A 62 12.27 -10.03 17.67
N GLU A 63 12.44 -8.82 18.14
CA GLU A 63 11.47 -7.73 18.00
C GLU A 63 11.51 -7.13 16.59
N SER A 64 12.49 -7.50 15.75
CA SER A 64 12.60 -7.02 14.37
C SER A 64 11.38 -7.34 13.52
N VAL A 65 10.68 -8.46 13.77
CA VAL A 65 9.50 -8.90 13.01
C VAL A 65 8.32 -7.91 13.17
N PRO A 66 7.82 -7.62 14.38
CA PRO A 66 6.75 -6.63 14.54
C PRO A 66 7.19 -5.22 14.11
N ILE A 67 8.46 -4.86 14.32
CA ILE A 67 9.01 -3.58 13.87
C ILE A 67 8.99 -3.50 12.34
N TYR A 68 9.39 -4.56 11.64
CA TYR A 68 9.32 -4.61 10.17
C TYR A 68 7.89 -4.42 9.66
N ILE A 69 6.90 -5.12 10.24
CA ILE A 69 5.49 -4.95 9.85
C ILE A 69 5.04 -3.51 10.07
N LEU A 70 5.41 -2.91 11.21
CA LEU A 70 5.09 -1.51 11.51
C LEU A 70 5.72 -0.54 10.49
N LEU A 71 7.00 -0.71 10.18
CA LEU A 71 7.69 0.10 9.18
C LEU A 71 7.05 -0.06 7.79
N GLN A 72 6.67 -1.28 7.42
CA GLN A 72 5.97 -1.56 6.17
C GLN A 72 4.59 -0.87 6.10
N ILE A 73 3.86 -0.82 7.22
CA ILE A 73 2.60 -0.06 7.33
C ILE A 73 2.87 1.43 7.18
N ILE A 74 3.81 1.95 7.94
CA ILE A 74 4.17 3.39 7.95
C ILE A 74 4.56 3.84 6.53
N GLN A 75 5.45 3.09 5.85
CA GLN A 75 5.88 3.45 4.50
C GLN A 75 4.71 3.50 3.51
N ILE A 76 3.75 2.56 3.57
CA ILE A 76 2.57 2.55 2.68
C ILE A 76 1.64 3.73 3.00
N VAL A 77 1.45 4.04 4.28
CA VAL A 77 0.56 5.13 4.71
C VAL A 77 1.18 6.50 4.38
N ILE A 78 2.49 6.67 4.60
CA ILE A 78 3.19 7.94 4.29
C ILE A 78 3.47 8.07 2.78
N SER A 79 3.70 6.94 2.08
CA SER A 79 3.91 6.88 0.61
C SER A 79 5.13 7.66 0.09
N VAL A 80 6.12 7.92 0.93
CA VAL A 80 7.35 8.68 0.57
C VAL A 80 8.54 7.75 0.42
N ILE A 81 8.66 6.76 1.30
CA ILE A 81 9.79 5.83 1.32
C ILE A 81 9.58 4.71 0.29
N PRO A 82 10.61 4.36 -0.50
CA PRO A 82 10.51 3.28 -1.45
C PRO A 82 10.30 1.93 -0.77
N GLY A 83 9.12 1.32 -0.91
CA GLY A 83 8.79 0.03 -0.28
C GLY A 83 9.67 -1.14 -0.72
N GLN A 84 10.38 -1.01 -1.86
CA GLN A 84 11.30 -2.03 -2.36
C GLN A 84 12.50 -2.24 -1.42
N VAL A 85 12.99 -1.19 -0.76
CA VAL A 85 14.09 -1.26 0.20
C VAL A 85 13.74 -2.19 1.35
N PHE A 86 12.51 -2.06 1.90
CA PHE A 86 12.02 -2.94 2.96
C PHE A 86 11.84 -4.38 2.51
N GLN A 87 11.40 -4.61 1.27
CA GLN A 87 11.23 -5.96 0.72
C GLN A 87 12.58 -6.65 0.51
N LEU A 88 13.59 -5.93 0.01
CA LEU A 88 14.96 -6.42 -0.10
C LEU A 88 15.53 -6.77 1.28
N ALA A 89 15.41 -5.86 2.25
CA ALA A 89 15.89 -6.06 3.61
C ALA A 89 15.20 -7.26 4.29
N ALA A 90 13.90 -7.42 4.10
CA ALA A 90 13.17 -8.58 4.64
C ALA A 90 13.66 -9.90 4.02
N GLY A 91 13.85 -9.94 2.69
CA GLY A 91 14.42 -11.11 2.01
C GLY A 91 15.80 -11.48 2.53
N TYR A 92 16.65 -10.48 2.77
CA TYR A 92 17.99 -10.64 3.33
C TYR A 92 17.94 -11.18 4.77
N LEU A 93 17.07 -10.64 5.63
CA LEU A 93 17.02 -10.98 7.06
C LEU A 93 16.23 -12.25 7.38
N TYR A 94 15.08 -12.45 6.72
CA TYR A 94 14.11 -13.48 7.10
C TYR A 94 13.98 -14.60 6.06
N THR A 95 14.78 -14.62 5.00
CA THR A 95 14.66 -15.53 3.87
C THR A 95 13.33 -15.33 3.09
N PHE A 96 13.13 -16.09 1.98
CA PHE A 96 12.05 -15.80 1.04
C PHE A 96 10.63 -15.95 1.63
N PHE A 97 10.27 -17.12 2.17
CA PHE A 97 8.89 -17.41 2.58
C PHE A 97 8.44 -16.59 3.79
N PRO A 98 9.19 -16.54 4.90
CA PRO A 98 8.82 -15.69 6.03
C PRO A 98 8.75 -14.20 5.63
N ALA A 99 9.72 -13.69 4.87
CA ALA A 99 9.73 -12.33 4.40
C ALA A 99 8.50 -11.99 3.55
N LEU A 100 8.07 -12.92 2.67
CA LEU A 100 6.89 -12.73 1.84
C LEU A 100 5.61 -12.62 2.70
N LEU A 101 5.46 -13.48 3.69
CA LEU A 101 4.31 -13.43 4.61
C LEU A 101 4.27 -12.14 5.43
N LEU A 102 5.43 -11.72 5.95
CA LEU A 102 5.54 -10.46 6.70
C LEU A 102 5.24 -9.25 5.82
N ALA A 103 5.80 -9.21 4.61
CA ALA A 103 5.58 -8.13 3.66
C ALA A 103 4.12 -8.06 3.20
N LEU A 104 3.46 -9.20 2.95
CA LEU A 104 2.03 -9.27 2.63
C LEU A 104 1.16 -8.79 3.79
N THR A 105 1.51 -9.17 5.03
CA THR A 105 0.80 -8.71 6.22
C THR A 105 0.90 -7.19 6.37
N GLY A 106 2.09 -6.64 6.26
CA GLY A 106 2.30 -5.19 6.30
C GLY A 106 1.60 -4.47 5.16
N ALA A 107 1.64 -5.04 3.94
CA ALA A 107 0.96 -4.47 2.77
C ALA A 107 -0.57 -4.51 2.91
N PHE A 108 -1.13 -5.59 3.44
CA PHE A 108 -2.56 -5.68 3.75
C PHE A 108 -2.98 -4.60 4.75
N LEU A 109 -2.30 -4.52 5.89
CA LEU A 109 -2.62 -3.56 6.95
C LEU A 109 -2.43 -2.11 6.48
N GLY A 110 -1.29 -1.78 5.85
CA GLY A 110 -1.01 -0.44 5.35
C GLY A 110 -1.99 0.01 4.28
N THR A 111 -2.32 -0.88 3.32
CA THR A 111 -3.31 -0.58 2.26
C THR A 111 -4.72 -0.42 2.84
N ALA A 112 -5.11 -1.24 3.82
CA ALA A 112 -6.39 -1.12 4.51
C ALA A 112 -6.49 0.20 5.28
N ILE A 113 -5.44 0.57 6.02
CA ILE A 113 -5.38 1.85 6.74
C ILE A 113 -5.51 3.01 5.77
N SER A 114 -4.73 3.04 4.68
CA SER A 114 -4.78 4.11 3.67
C SER A 114 -6.17 4.25 3.04
N PHE A 115 -6.82 3.12 2.70
CA PHE A 115 -8.17 3.10 2.15
C PHE A 115 -9.20 3.68 3.13
N TYR A 116 -9.20 3.22 4.38
CA TYR A 116 -10.17 3.68 5.36
C TYR A 116 -9.90 5.10 5.85
N LEU A 117 -8.62 5.53 5.92
CA LEU A 117 -8.28 6.93 6.18
C LEU A 117 -8.86 7.85 5.12
N ALA A 118 -8.66 7.51 3.84
CA ALA A 118 -9.22 8.30 2.75
C ALA A 118 -10.75 8.32 2.79
N LYS A 119 -11.37 7.18 3.11
CA LYS A 119 -12.82 7.08 3.24
C LYS A 119 -13.39 7.92 4.37
N LEU A 120 -12.68 8.02 5.50
CA LEU A 120 -13.09 8.81 6.68
C LEU A 120 -12.83 10.30 6.50
N LEU A 121 -11.66 10.67 5.96
CA LEU A 121 -11.22 12.06 5.86
C LEU A 121 -11.69 12.75 4.58
N GLY A 122 -12.13 11.98 3.58
CA GLY A 122 -12.73 12.49 2.36
C GLY A 122 -11.74 12.96 1.30
N ARG A 123 -12.29 13.47 0.18
CA ARG A 123 -11.50 13.87 -0.99
C ARG A 123 -10.56 15.04 -0.72
N ASP A 124 -10.97 15.99 0.10
CA ASP A 124 -10.17 17.18 0.38
C ASP A 124 -8.85 16.84 1.07
N PHE A 125 -8.87 15.87 1.99
CA PHE A 125 -7.66 15.35 2.63
C PHE A 125 -6.73 14.70 1.60
N VAL A 126 -7.25 13.82 0.74
CA VAL A 126 -6.45 13.13 -0.29
C VAL A 126 -5.87 14.14 -1.30
N HIS A 127 -6.62 15.19 -1.66
CA HIS A 127 -6.16 16.28 -2.51
C HIS A 127 -4.99 17.08 -1.90
N MET A 128 -5.03 17.29 -0.58
CA MET A 128 -3.98 18.01 0.14
C MET A 128 -2.65 17.23 0.12
N PHE A 129 -2.70 15.89 0.22
CA PHE A 129 -1.52 15.03 0.27
C PHE A 129 -0.90 14.75 -1.10
N PHE A 130 -1.73 14.44 -2.10
CA PHE A 130 -1.28 13.92 -3.40
C PHE A 130 -1.53 14.88 -4.57
N GLY A 131 -2.17 16.03 -4.31
CA GLY A 131 -2.56 17.01 -5.31
C GLY A 131 -3.91 16.68 -5.98
N LYS A 132 -4.62 17.75 -6.39
CA LYS A 132 -5.98 17.63 -6.96
C LYS A 132 -6.00 16.86 -8.28
N GLU A 133 -5.10 17.17 -9.21
CA GLU A 133 -5.09 16.58 -10.57
C GLU A 133 -4.87 15.07 -10.51
N LYS A 134 -3.80 14.62 -9.84
CA LYS A 134 -3.49 13.18 -9.73
C LYS A 134 -4.62 12.40 -9.06
N THR A 135 -5.15 12.93 -7.97
CA THR A 135 -6.25 12.29 -7.25
C THR A 135 -7.52 12.21 -8.08
N HIS A 136 -7.87 13.30 -8.79
CA HIS A 136 -9.05 13.34 -9.65
C HIS A 136 -8.99 12.28 -10.75
N ASP A 137 -7.86 12.17 -11.44
CA ASP A 137 -7.60 11.18 -12.49
C ASP A 137 -7.78 9.74 -11.99
N TYR A 138 -7.19 9.42 -10.83
CA TYR A 138 -7.34 8.09 -10.25
C TYR A 138 -8.78 7.81 -9.83
N VAL A 139 -9.44 8.74 -9.14
CA VAL A 139 -10.85 8.57 -8.70
C VAL A 139 -11.77 8.38 -9.90
N GLN A 140 -11.59 9.14 -10.98
CA GLN A 140 -12.38 8.99 -12.20
C GLN A 140 -12.19 7.59 -12.83
N LYS A 141 -10.94 7.11 -12.91
CA LYS A 141 -10.64 5.76 -13.40
C LYS A 141 -11.23 4.68 -12.49
N LEU A 142 -11.21 4.89 -11.17
CA LEU A 142 -11.72 3.95 -10.18
C LEU A 142 -13.26 3.93 -10.06
N ASN A 143 -13.95 4.93 -10.59
CA ASN A 143 -15.41 4.96 -10.73
C ASN A 143 -15.88 4.45 -12.11
N SER A 144 -14.97 4.02 -12.96
CA SER A 144 -15.30 3.46 -14.28
C SER A 144 -15.72 2.00 -14.19
N LYS A 145 -16.41 1.51 -15.22
CA LYS A 145 -16.77 0.07 -15.34
C LYS A 145 -15.55 -0.86 -15.29
N ARG A 146 -14.34 -0.37 -15.66
CA ARG A 146 -13.07 -1.13 -15.68
C ARG A 146 -12.21 -0.93 -14.43
N ALA A 147 -12.77 -0.35 -13.37
CA ALA A 147 -12.03 0.03 -12.16
C ALA A 147 -11.18 -1.10 -11.56
N TYR A 148 -11.74 -2.29 -11.46
CA TYR A 148 -11.04 -3.43 -10.85
C TYR A 148 -9.83 -3.89 -11.67
N MET A 149 -9.95 -3.91 -13.00
CA MET A 149 -8.84 -4.22 -13.89
C MET A 149 -7.75 -3.15 -13.83
N ILE A 150 -8.14 -1.88 -13.79
CA ILE A 150 -7.22 -0.75 -13.65
C ILE A 150 -6.41 -0.87 -12.35
N VAL A 151 -7.06 -1.19 -11.23
CA VAL A 151 -6.38 -1.43 -9.95
C VAL A 151 -5.36 -2.55 -10.10
N PHE A 152 -5.75 -3.72 -10.57
CA PHE A 152 -4.83 -4.84 -10.73
C PHE A 152 -3.61 -4.48 -11.57
N LEU A 153 -3.81 -3.81 -12.72
CA LEU A 153 -2.72 -3.39 -13.61
C LEU A 153 -1.79 -2.36 -12.97
N ILE A 154 -2.34 -1.38 -12.26
CA ILE A 154 -1.51 -0.37 -11.57
C ILE A 154 -0.64 -1.05 -10.51
N TYR A 155 -1.17 -2.02 -9.78
CA TYR A 155 -0.41 -2.73 -8.77
C TYR A 155 0.59 -3.74 -9.36
N LEU A 156 0.32 -4.27 -10.55
CA LEU A 156 1.21 -5.18 -11.27
C LEU A 156 2.41 -4.45 -11.87
N ILE A 157 2.19 -3.27 -12.46
CA ILE A 157 3.23 -2.52 -13.17
C ILE A 157 4.16 -1.85 -12.15
N PRO A 158 5.49 -2.05 -12.21
CA PRO A 158 6.43 -1.35 -11.36
C PRO A 158 6.53 0.14 -11.75
N GLY A 159 6.94 0.99 -10.79
CA GLY A 159 7.15 2.42 -11.03
C GLY A 159 5.91 3.32 -10.93
N ILE A 160 4.72 2.77 -10.76
CA ILE A 160 3.51 3.55 -10.49
C ILE A 160 3.36 3.76 -8.98
N PRO A 161 3.02 4.97 -8.49
CA PRO A 161 2.81 5.24 -7.07
C PRO A 161 1.54 4.55 -6.57
N LYS A 162 1.69 3.29 -6.14
CA LYS A 162 0.59 2.37 -5.77
C LYS A 162 -0.20 2.88 -4.56
N ASP A 163 0.47 3.56 -3.65
CA ASP A 163 -0.13 3.97 -2.38
C ASP A 163 -1.13 5.11 -2.58
N VAL A 164 -0.89 6.00 -3.57
CA VAL A 164 -1.88 7.01 -4.00
C VAL A 164 -3.18 6.35 -4.44
N VAL A 165 -3.10 5.20 -5.12
CA VAL A 165 -4.28 4.45 -5.59
C VAL A 165 -5.08 3.90 -4.41
N SER A 166 -4.42 3.51 -3.30
CA SER A 166 -5.11 3.09 -2.06
C SER A 166 -5.98 4.21 -1.50
N TYR A 167 -5.46 5.42 -1.46
CA TYR A 167 -6.21 6.61 -1.03
C TYR A 167 -7.32 6.99 -2.02
N ALA A 168 -7.04 6.98 -3.31
CA ALA A 168 -8.03 7.26 -4.35
C ALA A 168 -9.19 6.24 -4.33
N ALA A 169 -8.89 4.95 -4.08
CA ALA A 169 -9.90 3.92 -3.93
C ALA A 169 -10.81 4.16 -2.71
N GLY A 170 -10.25 4.65 -1.60
CA GLY A 170 -11.00 4.98 -0.40
C GLY A 170 -12.04 6.09 -0.59
N VAL A 171 -11.76 7.07 -1.47
CA VAL A 171 -12.69 8.18 -1.80
C VAL A 171 -13.52 7.94 -3.08
N SER A 172 -13.34 6.77 -3.71
CA SER A 172 -14.14 6.31 -4.85
C SER A 172 -15.34 5.46 -4.40
N GLU A 173 -16.13 4.99 -5.35
CA GLU A 173 -17.25 4.05 -5.11
C GLU A 173 -16.79 2.60 -4.96
N MET A 174 -15.47 2.34 -4.99
CA MET A 174 -14.92 1.00 -4.97
C MET A 174 -15.12 0.30 -3.63
N LYS A 175 -15.55 -0.97 -3.66
CA LYS A 175 -15.71 -1.78 -2.44
C LYS A 175 -14.34 -2.27 -1.95
N PHE A 176 -14.14 -2.24 -0.63
CA PHE A 176 -12.87 -2.61 0.00
C PHE A 176 -12.40 -4.04 -0.34
N LYS A 177 -13.30 -5.05 -0.20
CA LYS A 177 -12.93 -6.47 -0.40
C LYS A 177 -12.30 -6.76 -1.77
N PRO A 178 -12.94 -6.42 -2.92
CA PRO A 178 -12.30 -6.65 -4.21
C PRO A 178 -11.07 -5.75 -4.42
N PHE A 179 -11.06 -4.52 -3.90
CA PHE A 179 -9.90 -3.65 -3.96
C PHE A 179 -8.67 -4.28 -3.29
N ILE A 180 -8.79 -4.71 -2.02
CA ILE A 180 -7.66 -5.27 -1.28
C ILE A 180 -7.14 -6.56 -1.91
N LEU A 181 -8.03 -7.44 -2.40
CA LEU A 181 -7.64 -8.66 -3.09
C LEU A 181 -6.81 -8.37 -4.35
N LEU A 182 -7.29 -7.47 -5.20
CA LEU A 182 -6.61 -7.10 -6.44
C LEU A 182 -5.30 -6.34 -6.20
N SER A 183 -5.26 -5.47 -5.18
CA SER A 183 -4.04 -4.76 -4.81
C SER A 183 -2.95 -5.69 -4.31
N LEU A 184 -3.29 -6.66 -3.47
CA LEU A 184 -2.32 -7.64 -2.96
C LEU A 184 -1.85 -8.60 -4.06
N THR A 185 -2.77 -9.18 -4.85
CA THR A 185 -2.41 -10.07 -5.96
C THR A 185 -1.58 -9.34 -7.02
N GLY A 186 -1.90 -8.09 -7.33
CA GLY A 186 -1.11 -7.27 -8.26
C GLY A 186 0.29 -6.94 -7.73
N ARG A 187 0.46 -6.74 -6.42
CA ARG A 187 1.78 -6.50 -5.81
C ARG A 187 2.66 -7.75 -5.74
N LEU A 188 2.07 -8.95 -5.67
CA LEU A 188 2.78 -10.21 -5.45
C LEU A 188 4.02 -10.40 -6.35
N PRO A 189 3.94 -10.30 -7.68
CA PRO A 189 5.10 -10.54 -8.53
C PRO A 189 6.27 -9.62 -8.23
N GLY A 190 6.01 -8.32 -8.02
CA GLY A 190 7.02 -7.35 -7.68
C GLY A 190 7.65 -7.59 -6.30
N MET A 191 6.81 -7.90 -5.30
CA MET A 191 7.26 -8.23 -3.93
C MET A 191 8.12 -9.50 -3.92
N MET A 192 7.67 -10.55 -4.59
CA MET A 192 8.41 -11.82 -4.71
C MET A 192 9.78 -11.59 -5.34
N GLY A 193 9.85 -10.79 -6.41
CA GLY A 193 11.12 -10.45 -7.06
C GLY A 193 12.08 -9.73 -6.12
N SER A 194 11.63 -8.68 -5.45
CA SER A 194 12.47 -7.91 -4.51
C SER A 194 12.93 -8.76 -3.32
N ILE A 195 12.03 -9.53 -2.71
CA ILE A 195 12.34 -10.41 -1.57
C ILE A 195 13.31 -11.52 -2.00
N MET A 196 13.15 -12.08 -3.20
CA MET A 196 14.01 -13.13 -3.72
C MET A 196 15.44 -12.60 -3.95
N ILE A 197 15.59 -11.40 -4.51
CA ILE A 197 16.88 -10.72 -4.65
C ILE A 197 17.54 -10.54 -3.27
N GLY A 198 16.83 -10.04 -2.27
CA GLY A 198 17.35 -9.88 -0.91
C GLY A 198 17.80 -11.21 -0.28
N SER A 199 17.00 -12.27 -0.46
CA SER A 199 17.32 -13.61 0.05
C SER A 199 18.56 -14.23 -0.63
N MET A 200 18.71 -14.03 -1.95
CA MET A 200 19.89 -14.47 -2.70
C MET A 200 21.14 -13.67 -2.32
N TRP A 201 20.98 -12.37 -2.03
CA TRP A 201 22.09 -11.54 -1.55
C TRP A 201 22.64 -12.06 -0.22
N HIS A 202 21.78 -12.40 0.71
CA HIS A 202 22.21 -13.01 1.98
C HIS A 202 23.02 -14.30 1.78
N LYS A 203 22.63 -15.12 0.79
CA LYS A 203 23.32 -16.38 0.43
C LYS A 203 24.54 -16.21 -0.47
N GLN A 204 24.86 -14.98 -0.88
CA GLN A 204 25.89 -14.67 -1.87
C GLN A 204 25.67 -15.35 -3.25
N GLU A 205 24.41 -15.64 -3.60
CA GLU A 205 24.02 -16.24 -4.87
C GLU A 205 23.90 -15.18 -5.98
N TYR A 206 24.99 -14.49 -6.27
CA TYR A 206 25.01 -13.35 -7.23
C TYR A 206 24.57 -13.73 -8.63
N PHE A 207 24.89 -14.95 -9.08
CA PHE A 207 24.48 -15.43 -10.40
C PHE A 207 22.95 -15.50 -10.53
N GLY A 208 22.26 -16.04 -9.52
CA GLY A 208 20.81 -16.07 -9.46
C GLY A 208 20.18 -14.68 -9.47
N MET A 209 20.80 -13.72 -8.75
CA MET A 209 20.36 -12.31 -8.73
C MET A 209 20.43 -11.66 -10.11
N ILE A 210 21.53 -11.88 -10.83
CA ILE A 210 21.73 -11.34 -12.19
C ILE A 210 20.67 -11.90 -13.15
N ILE A 211 20.40 -13.21 -13.11
CA ILE A 211 19.40 -13.85 -13.95
C ILE A 211 17.99 -13.29 -13.63
N LEU A 212 17.65 -13.21 -12.35
CA LEU A 212 16.34 -12.69 -11.93
C LEU A 212 16.17 -11.22 -12.32
N GLY A 213 17.21 -10.42 -12.14
CA GLY A 213 17.25 -9.02 -12.57
C GLY A 213 17.07 -8.87 -14.09
N ALA A 214 17.77 -9.69 -14.87
CA ALA A 214 17.65 -9.71 -16.32
C ALA A 214 16.23 -10.08 -16.78
N ILE A 215 15.63 -11.12 -16.17
CA ILE A 215 14.23 -11.50 -16.44
C ILE A 215 13.27 -10.36 -16.10
N ALA A 216 13.44 -9.70 -14.96
CA ALA A 216 12.60 -8.58 -14.56
C ALA A 216 12.71 -7.39 -15.54
N VAL A 217 13.91 -7.05 -15.98
CA VAL A 217 14.15 -5.99 -16.98
C VAL A 217 13.52 -6.36 -18.33
N ILE A 218 13.71 -7.59 -18.79
CA ILE A 218 13.10 -8.07 -20.05
C ILE A 218 11.58 -8.01 -19.94
N ALA A 219 10.99 -8.52 -18.86
CA ALA A 219 9.54 -8.46 -18.63
C ALA A 219 9.02 -7.01 -18.63
N PHE A 220 9.75 -6.10 -17.99
CA PHE A 220 9.41 -4.69 -17.96
C PHE A 220 9.45 -4.05 -19.36
N ILE A 221 10.49 -4.32 -20.12
CA ILE A 221 10.61 -3.85 -21.53
C ILE A 221 9.47 -4.40 -22.37
N LEU A 222 9.17 -5.70 -22.26
CA LEU A 222 8.05 -6.32 -22.97
C LEU A 222 6.71 -5.69 -22.59
N CYS A 223 6.47 -5.41 -21.30
CA CYS A 223 5.28 -4.69 -20.86
C CYS A 223 5.16 -3.30 -21.51
N ILE A 224 6.26 -2.55 -21.62
CA ILE A 224 6.25 -1.24 -22.28
C ILE A 224 6.00 -1.36 -23.78
N VAL A 225 6.72 -2.25 -24.46
CA VAL A 225 6.61 -2.44 -25.92
C VAL A 225 5.22 -2.94 -26.30
N PHE A 226 4.68 -3.90 -25.56
CA PHE A 226 3.39 -4.50 -25.86
C PHE A 226 2.21 -3.85 -25.12
N ARG A 227 2.40 -2.69 -24.47
CA ARG A 227 1.33 -2.00 -23.70
C ARG A 227 0.01 -1.84 -24.45
N LYS A 228 0.08 -1.53 -25.77
CA LYS A 228 -1.13 -1.39 -26.61
C LYS A 228 -1.85 -2.71 -26.82
N LYS A 229 -1.11 -3.81 -27.06
CA LYS A 229 -1.68 -5.15 -27.21
C LYS A 229 -2.24 -5.67 -25.89
N ILE A 230 -1.53 -5.46 -24.78
CA ILE A 230 -1.97 -5.83 -23.45
C ILE A 230 -3.29 -5.12 -23.13
N ASN A 231 -3.40 -3.83 -23.36
CA ASN A 231 -4.64 -3.08 -23.17
C ASN A 231 -5.79 -3.62 -24.03
N ALA A 232 -5.54 -3.94 -25.31
CA ALA A 232 -6.56 -4.48 -26.20
C ALA A 232 -7.03 -5.89 -25.78
N VAL A 233 -6.12 -6.75 -25.29
CA VAL A 233 -6.47 -8.08 -24.75
C VAL A 233 -7.28 -7.96 -23.46
N LEU A 234 -6.91 -7.03 -22.59
CA LEU A 234 -7.61 -6.75 -21.34
C LEU A 234 -9.00 -6.17 -21.59
N ASP A 235 -9.13 -5.30 -22.60
CA ASP A 235 -10.43 -4.77 -23.02
C ASP A 235 -11.35 -5.89 -23.53
N LYS A 236 -10.84 -6.78 -24.37
CA LYS A 236 -11.60 -7.96 -24.85
C LYS A 236 -11.97 -8.93 -23.72
N ALA A 237 -11.06 -9.18 -22.79
CA ALA A 237 -11.33 -10.04 -21.64
C ALA A 237 -12.41 -9.43 -20.73
N TYR A 238 -12.36 -8.12 -20.53
CA TYR A 238 -13.38 -7.40 -19.75
C TYR A 238 -14.76 -7.49 -20.42
N ASP A 239 -14.85 -7.22 -21.72
CA ASP A 239 -16.12 -7.25 -22.47
C ASP A 239 -16.74 -8.66 -22.42
N LYS A 240 -15.90 -9.71 -22.40
CA LYS A 240 -16.35 -11.11 -22.30
C LYS A 240 -16.85 -11.51 -20.90
N ILE A 241 -16.36 -10.86 -19.83
CA ILE A 241 -16.76 -11.13 -18.43
C ILE A 241 -17.98 -10.28 -18.06
N SER A 242 -18.20 -9.15 -18.74
CA SER A 242 -19.28 -8.21 -18.46
C SER A 242 -20.55 -8.46 -19.32
N SER A 243 -20.47 -9.34 -20.30
CA SER A 243 -21.61 -9.87 -21.07
C SER A 243 -22.19 -11.13 -20.41
#